data_a4b4c1a8021edafe9b4ca60cbca124a6
#
_entry.id   a4b4c1a8021edafe9b4ca60cbca124a6
#
_cell.length_a   1.000
_cell.length_b   1.000
_cell.length_c   1.000
_cell.angle_alpha   90.00
_cell.angle_beta   90.00
_cell.angle_gamma   90.00
#
_symmetry.space_group_name_H-M   'P 1'
#
loop_
_entity.id
_entity.type
_entity.pdbx_description
1 polymer ?
#
loop_
_entity_poly.entity_id
_entity_poly.type
_entity_poly.pdbx_seq_one_letter_code
_entity_poly.pdbx_strand_id
1 'polypeptide(L)'
;MKKTFTSLFILFITYSALSQITHTVNSGNFFYDPDVLTITVGDDVNWINDGGFHNVNADVNTLTGSSYGNPESFISSPTSDSDLYTHTFTIAGTYGYDCSVGSHATNGMVGTVIVEEGTSNVNETNQEQLNRTFHAFQSGYSNSLYIQFEAAQSSNNARIQIIGLDGKEILQQNLTVEQGKNVQNIDLNKTPSTGIYIVNLFFENSFVSKKVSLQ
;
A
#
# COMPACT_ATOMS: atom_id res chain seq x y z
N MET A 1 -35.85 38.26 -3.70
CA MET A 1 -34.49 37.98 -3.28
C MET A 1 -34.29 36.48 -3.29
N LYS A 2 -33.59 35.91 -4.29
CA LYS A 2 -33.28 34.48 -4.36
C LYS A 2 -31.99 34.22 -3.55
N LYS A 3 -32.11 33.44 -2.48
CA LYS A 3 -30.94 33.02 -1.69
C LYS A 3 -30.29 31.83 -2.39
N THR A 4 -29.12 32.04 -3.00
CA THR A 4 -28.27 30.95 -3.53
C THR A 4 -27.56 30.28 -2.35
N PHE A 5 -27.90 29.00 -2.13
CA PHE A 5 -27.21 28.15 -1.16
C PHE A 5 -25.96 27.55 -1.86
N THR A 6 -24.79 28.04 -1.53
CA THR A 6 -23.52 27.46 -2.01
C THR A 6 -23.18 26.29 -1.09
N SER A 7 -23.37 25.07 -1.59
CA SER A 7 -22.96 23.84 -0.89
C SER A 7 -21.44 23.68 -1.02
N LEU A 8 -20.74 23.82 0.10
CA LEU A 8 -19.31 23.53 0.18
C LEU A 8 -19.11 22.01 0.28
N PHE A 9 -18.65 21.40 -0.79
CA PHE A 9 -18.33 19.98 -0.83
C PHE A 9 -16.93 19.78 -0.19
N ILE A 10 -16.89 19.32 1.05
CA ILE A 10 -15.64 18.97 1.73
C ILE A 10 -15.25 17.56 1.28
N LEU A 11 -14.23 17.47 0.44
CA LEU A 11 -13.62 16.20 0.04
C LEU A 11 -12.78 15.67 1.21
N PHE A 12 -13.30 14.68 1.93
CA PHE A 12 -12.51 13.93 2.91
C PHE A 12 -11.56 13.00 2.17
N ILE A 13 -10.29 13.38 2.08
CA ILE A 13 -9.22 12.48 1.66
C ILE A 13 -8.84 11.66 2.90
N THR A 14 -9.28 10.40 2.93
CA THR A 14 -8.83 9.44 3.95
C THR A 14 -7.42 8.96 3.58
N TYR A 15 -6.41 9.44 4.28
CA TYR A 15 -5.09 8.84 4.24
C TYR A 15 -5.14 7.54 5.04
N SER A 16 -4.88 6.42 4.41
CA SER A 16 -4.55 5.17 5.11
C SER A 16 -3.19 5.39 5.76
N ALA A 17 -3.16 5.54 7.08
CA ALA A 17 -1.90 5.51 7.82
C ALA A 17 -1.35 4.07 7.74
N LEU A 18 -0.28 3.85 7.01
CA LEU A 18 0.53 2.65 7.17
C LEU A 18 1.08 2.67 8.60
N SER A 19 0.98 1.55 9.30
CA SER A 19 1.57 1.44 10.64
C SER A 19 3.08 1.41 10.46
N GLN A 20 3.74 2.48 10.86
CA GLN A 20 5.19 2.56 10.95
C GLN A 20 5.70 1.57 12.00
N ILE A 21 6.65 0.72 11.64
CA ILE A 21 7.29 -0.25 12.53
C ILE A 21 8.72 0.21 12.79
N THR A 22 9.16 0.13 14.06
CA THR A 22 10.56 0.37 14.41
C THR A 22 11.27 -0.96 14.58
N HIS A 23 12.29 -1.18 13.78
CA HIS A 23 13.18 -2.34 13.82
C HIS A 23 14.46 -1.97 14.60
N THR A 24 15.04 -2.94 15.26
CA THR A 24 16.28 -2.72 16.04
C THR A 24 17.45 -3.46 15.43
N VAL A 25 18.60 -2.78 15.33
CA VAL A 25 19.91 -3.36 15.00
C VAL A 25 20.85 -3.10 16.18
N ASN A 26 21.38 -4.16 16.78
CA ASN A 26 22.38 -4.03 17.82
C ASN A 26 23.76 -3.78 17.22
N SER A 27 24.50 -2.86 17.78
CA SER A 27 25.83 -2.44 17.34
C SER A 27 26.82 -2.69 18.46
N GLY A 28 27.84 -3.48 18.20
CA GLY A 28 28.85 -3.79 19.20
C GLY A 28 30.22 -3.92 18.57
N ASN A 29 31.18 -4.57 19.26
CA ASN A 29 32.56 -4.70 18.80
C ASN A 29 32.63 -5.34 17.42
N PHE A 30 32.73 -4.52 16.36
CA PHE A 30 32.93 -4.87 14.97
C PHE A 30 31.73 -5.60 14.32
N PHE A 31 30.52 -5.44 14.83
CA PHE A 31 29.32 -6.04 14.23
C PHE A 31 28.13 -5.10 14.27
N TYR A 32 27.18 -5.36 13.35
CA TYR A 32 25.75 -5.00 13.43
C TYR A 32 24.95 -6.31 13.43
N ASP A 33 23.93 -6.42 14.27
CA ASP A 33 23.10 -7.62 14.40
C ASP A 33 21.59 -7.24 14.47
N PRO A 34 20.80 -7.64 13.47
CA PRO A 34 21.19 -8.38 12.25
C PRO A 34 22.07 -7.54 11.30
N ASP A 35 22.96 -8.20 10.58
CA ASP A 35 23.80 -7.59 9.54
C ASP A 35 23.05 -7.36 8.22
N VAL A 36 21.97 -8.10 8.00
CA VAL A 36 21.00 -7.91 6.91
C VAL A 36 19.60 -7.84 7.49
N LEU A 37 18.92 -6.71 7.24
CA LEU A 37 17.56 -6.47 7.72
C LEU A 37 16.66 -6.13 6.54
N THR A 38 15.49 -6.78 6.44
CA THR A 38 14.45 -6.42 5.47
C THR A 38 13.32 -5.70 6.18
N ILE A 39 12.91 -4.55 5.66
CA ILE A 39 11.86 -3.67 6.17
C ILE A 39 10.97 -3.16 5.04
N THR A 40 9.94 -2.40 5.39
CA THR A 40 9.01 -1.78 4.44
C THR A 40 9.21 -0.26 4.40
N VAL A 41 8.95 0.35 3.25
CA VAL A 41 8.93 1.83 3.12
C VAL A 41 8.04 2.45 4.20
N GLY A 42 8.59 3.42 4.92
CA GLY A 42 7.97 4.11 6.06
C GLY A 42 8.40 3.58 7.41
N ASP A 43 9.07 2.42 7.47
CA ASP A 43 9.60 1.87 8.73
C ASP A 43 10.84 2.63 9.21
N ASP A 44 11.07 2.56 10.51
CA ASP A 44 12.29 3.04 11.17
C ASP A 44 13.26 1.89 11.43
N VAL A 45 14.55 2.19 11.36
CA VAL A 45 15.59 1.36 11.97
C VAL A 45 16.26 2.16 13.08
N ASN A 46 16.29 1.60 14.27
CA ASN A 46 17.01 2.12 15.42
C ASN A 46 18.24 1.26 15.69
N TRP A 47 19.44 1.83 15.54
CA TRP A 47 20.71 1.21 15.93
C TRP A 47 20.98 1.48 17.40
N ILE A 48 21.04 0.41 18.18
CA ILE A 48 21.34 0.43 19.62
C ILE A 48 22.80 0.02 19.82
N ASN A 49 23.53 0.77 20.66
CA ASN A 49 24.92 0.54 20.97
C ASN A 49 25.06 -0.35 22.22
N ASP A 50 25.59 -1.55 22.03
CA ASP A 50 25.90 -2.50 23.12
C ASP A 50 27.23 -2.20 23.81
N GLY A 51 27.91 -1.13 23.41
CA GLY A 51 29.15 -0.65 23.96
C GLY A 51 30.21 -0.37 22.91
N GLY A 52 31.08 0.56 23.18
CA GLY A 52 32.11 1.05 22.26
C GLY A 52 31.81 2.45 21.74
N PHE A 53 32.55 2.89 20.72
CA PHE A 53 32.42 4.18 20.07
C PHE A 53 32.17 3.92 18.59
N HIS A 54 30.95 4.12 18.16
CA HIS A 54 30.44 3.71 16.83
C HIS A 54 29.64 4.82 16.16
N ASN A 55 29.43 4.66 14.85
CA ASN A 55 28.45 5.42 14.09
C ASN A 55 27.77 4.54 13.02
N VAL A 56 26.75 5.04 12.36
CA VAL A 56 26.13 4.45 11.17
C VAL A 56 26.42 5.36 10.00
N ASN A 57 27.13 4.85 8.98
CA ASN A 57 27.55 5.59 7.80
C ASN A 57 27.03 4.88 6.54
N ALA A 58 26.04 5.45 5.89
CA ALA A 58 25.44 4.98 4.64
C ALA A 58 25.71 5.95 3.47
N ASP A 59 26.71 6.82 3.61
CA ASP A 59 27.09 7.80 2.57
C ASP A 59 28.30 7.27 1.76
N VAL A 60 29.44 7.13 2.40
CA VAL A 60 30.67 6.67 1.76
C VAL A 60 31.10 5.33 2.35
N ASN A 61 31.23 4.33 1.51
CA ASN A 61 31.77 3.02 1.91
C ASN A 61 33.21 3.18 2.38
N THR A 62 33.46 2.98 3.67
CA THR A 62 34.77 3.16 4.30
C THR A 62 35.82 2.25 3.73
N LEU A 63 35.46 1.06 3.21
CA LEU A 63 36.40 0.07 2.64
C LEU A 63 36.89 0.47 1.24
N THR A 64 36.06 1.16 0.46
CA THR A 64 36.36 1.49 -0.93
C THR A 64 36.63 2.98 -1.17
N GLY A 65 36.19 3.85 -0.26
CA GLY A 65 36.23 5.30 -0.40
C GLY A 65 35.23 5.86 -1.42
N SER A 66 34.31 5.05 -1.94
CA SER A 66 33.28 5.43 -2.92
C SER A 66 31.92 5.53 -2.25
N SER A 67 31.00 6.30 -2.83
CA SER A 67 29.60 6.30 -2.37
C SER A 67 29.04 4.89 -2.39
N TYR A 68 28.17 4.56 -1.44
CA TYR A 68 27.40 3.32 -1.45
C TYR A 68 26.45 3.23 -2.65
N GLY A 69 26.02 4.37 -3.20
CA GLY A 69 24.99 4.42 -4.25
C GLY A 69 23.60 4.08 -3.74
N ASN A 70 23.37 4.24 -2.44
CA ASN A 70 22.06 4.05 -1.81
C ASN A 70 21.01 5.01 -2.39
N PRO A 71 19.70 4.64 -2.36
CA PRO A 71 18.62 5.54 -2.80
C PRO A 71 18.62 6.90 -2.09
N GLU A 72 18.99 6.92 -0.81
CA GLU A 72 19.32 8.13 -0.05
C GLU A 72 20.53 7.86 0.84
N SER A 73 21.30 8.88 1.16
CA SER A 73 22.45 8.75 2.03
C SER A 73 22.18 9.33 3.41
N PHE A 74 22.73 8.71 4.45
CA PHE A 74 22.67 9.21 5.81
C PHE A 74 23.94 8.84 6.57
N ILE A 75 24.25 9.64 7.59
CA ILE A 75 25.40 9.41 8.47
C ILE A 75 25.12 9.96 9.85
N SER A 76 25.42 9.18 10.88
CA SER A 76 25.38 9.65 12.27
C SER A 76 26.77 10.12 12.74
N SER A 77 26.79 10.97 13.76
CA SER A 77 28.01 11.28 14.49
C SER A 77 28.44 10.07 15.32
N PRO A 78 29.75 9.76 15.41
CA PRO A 78 30.23 8.75 16.33
C PRO A 78 29.88 9.07 17.78
N THR A 79 29.37 8.09 18.52
CA THR A 79 29.01 8.25 19.93
C THR A 79 29.21 6.94 20.71
N SER A 80 29.27 7.04 22.05
CA SER A 80 29.22 5.91 22.98
C SER A 80 27.84 5.81 23.66
N ASP A 81 26.88 6.61 23.25
CA ASP A 81 25.53 6.58 23.81
C ASP A 81 24.82 5.29 23.42
N SER A 82 23.90 4.83 24.25
CA SER A 82 23.14 3.60 24.00
C SER A 82 22.23 3.70 22.78
N ASP A 83 21.73 4.89 22.48
CA ASP A 83 20.96 5.17 21.25
C ASP A 83 21.90 5.77 20.20
N LEU A 84 22.32 4.92 19.27
CA LEU A 84 23.33 5.30 18.29
C LEU A 84 22.76 6.17 17.18
N TYR A 85 21.62 5.75 16.60
CA TYR A 85 20.97 6.46 15.50
C TYR A 85 19.61 5.86 15.19
N THR A 86 18.68 6.68 14.74
CA THR A 86 17.42 6.21 14.14
C THR A 86 17.23 6.85 12.77
N HIS A 87 16.82 6.07 11.79
CA HIS A 87 16.52 6.52 10.43
C HIS A 87 15.19 5.97 9.93
N THR A 88 14.37 6.83 9.32
CA THR A 88 13.13 6.45 8.63
C THR A 88 13.42 6.23 7.16
N PHE A 89 13.14 5.05 6.62
CA PHE A 89 13.40 4.71 5.23
C PHE A 89 12.19 5.06 4.35
N THR A 90 12.33 6.08 3.51
CA THR A 90 11.22 6.60 2.70
C THR A 90 11.26 6.16 1.24
N ILE A 91 12.35 5.53 0.79
CA ILE A 91 12.55 5.09 -0.59
C ILE A 91 12.93 3.61 -0.59
N ALA A 92 12.24 2.80 -1.41
CA ALA A 92 12.57 1.39 -1.57
C ALA A 92 13.95 1.20 -2.23
N GLY A 93 14.67 0.16 -1.82
CA GLY A 93 15.96 -0.18 -2.36
C GLY A 93 16.88 -0.88 -1.37
N THR A 94 18.11 -1.11 -1.76
CA THR A 94 19.13 -1.74 -0.91
C THR A 94 20.10 -0.67 -0.42
N TYR A 95 20.27 -0.61 0.89
CA TYR A 95 21.12 0.36 1.59
C TYR A 95 22.28 -0.36 2.25
N GLY A 96 23.49 -0.17 1.73
CA GLY A 96 24.70 -0.56 2.42
C GLY A 96 25.10 0.48 3.44
N TYR A 97 25.67 0.05 4.58
CA TYR A 97 26.20 0.95 5.60
C TYR A 97 27.37 0.30 6.36
N ASP A 98 28.17 1.12 7.03
CA ASP A 98 29.27 0.68 7.86
C ASP A 98 29.47 1.58 9.09
N CYS A 99 30.42 1.18 9.95
CA CYS A 99 30.97 2.06 10.96
C CYS A 99 32.27 2.67 10.45
N SER A 100 32.30 3.98 10.23
CA SER A 100 33.46 4.69 9.70
C SER A 100 34.52 5.02 10.75
N VAL A 101 34.37 4.56 11.99
CA VAL A 101 35.33 4.79 13.08
C VAL A 101 36.53 3.88 12.93
N GLY A 102 37.71 4.45 12.74
CA GLY A 102 38.99 3.72 12.72
C GLY A 102 38.99 2.54 11.74
N SER A 103 39.24 1.33 12.25
CA SER A 103 39.26 0.10 11.46
C SER A 103 38.00 -0.76 11.63
N HIS A 104 36.89 -0.20 12.09
CA HIS A 104 35.69 -0.98 12.41
C HIS A 104 35.11 -1.68 11.18
N ALA A 105 34.95 -0.97 10.06
CA ALA A 105 34.47 -1.56 8.81
C ALA A 105 35.40 -2.68 8.30
N THR A 106 36.73 -2.50 8.36
CA THR A 106 37.70 -3.52 7.95
C THR A 106 37.70 -4.77 8.84
N ASN A 107 37.21 -4.64 10.07
CA ASN A 107 37.01 -5.75 11.00
C ASN A 107 35.62 -6.37 10.94
N GLY A 108 34.77 -5.96 9.95
CA GLY A 108 33.48 -6.58 9.68
C GLY A 108 32.26 -5.78 10.14
N MET A 109 32.44 -4.56 10.68
CA MET A 109 31.30 -3.73 11.11
C MET A 109 30.62 -3.07 9.90
N VAL A 110 29.91 -3.87 9.14
CA VAL A 110 29.14 -3.52 7.94
C VAL A 110 27.73 -4.11 8.01
N GLY A 111 26.76 -3.49 7.35
CA GLY A 111 25.40 -4.00 7.33
C GLY A 111 24.65 -3.60 6.06
N THR A 112 23.47 -4.19 5.89
CA THR A 112 22.59 -3.94 4.77
C THR A 112 21.14 -3.85 5.25
N VAL A 113 20.41 -2.79 4.82
CA VAL A 113 18.95 -2.71 4.96
C VAL A 113 18.34 -2.86 3.57
N ILE A 114 17.42 -3.80 3.41
CA ILE A 114 16.61 -4.00 2.21
C ILE A 114 15.24 -3.39 2.50
N VAL A 115 14.92 -2.33 1.80
CA VAL A 115 13.63 -1.62 1.93
C VAL A 115 12.73 -2.04 0.79
N GLU A 116 11.70 -2.79 1.11
CA GLU A 116 10.69 -3.19 0.15
C GLU A 116 9.58 -2.14 0.06
N GLU A 117 8.98 -1.98 -1.13
CA GLU A 117 7.75 -1.21 -1.23
C GLU A 117 6.75 -1.78 -0.25
N GLY A 118 6.14 -0.92 0.56
CA GLY A 118 5.00 -1.33 1.36
C GLY A 118 3.97 -1.89 0.41
N THR A 119 3.83 -3.21 0.38
CA THR A 119 2.62 -3.77 -0.18
C THR A 119 1.51 -3.18 0.69
N SER A 120 0.87 -2.10 0.24
CA SER A 120 -0.53 -1.95 0.57
C SER A 120 -1.09 -3.35 0.30
N ASN A 121 -1.54 -4.05 1.33
CA ASN A 121 -2.33 -5.26 1.15
C ASN A 121 -3.68 -4.86 0.54
N VAL A 122 -3.65 -4.25 -0.63
CA VAL A 122 -4.60 -4.52 -1.66
C VAL A 122 -4.32 -5.97 -1.97
N ASN A 123 -5.16 -6.86 -1.46
CA ASN A 123 -5.12 -8.26 -1.78
C ASN A 123 -4.97 -8.34 -3.31
N GLU A 124 -3.73 -8.40 -3.84
CA GLU A 124 -3.51 -8.57 -5.29
C GLU A 124 -4.33 -9.77 -5.75
N THR A 125 -4.44 -10.79 -4.88
CA THR A 125 -5.31 -11.94 -5.05
C THR A 125 -6.78 -11.54 -5.24
N ASN A 126 -7.32 -10.60 -4.46
CA ASN A 126 -8.71 -10.14 -4.62
C ASN A 126 -8.88 -9.34 -5.91
N GLN A 127 -7.94 -8.43 -6.23
CA GLN A 127 -8.03 -7.60 -7.43
C GLN A 127 -7.90 -8.45 -8.71
N GLU A 128 -6.92 -9.35 -8.78
CA GLU A 128 -6.78 -10.25 -9.91
C GLU A 128 -7.97 -11.19 -10.06
N GLN A 129 -8.43 -11.76 -8.94
CA GLN A 129 -9.58 -12.64 -8.93
C GLN A 129 -10.85 -11.91 -9.42
N LEU A 130 -11.09 -10.68 -8.92
CA LEU A 130 -12.20 -9.85 -9.38
C LEU A 130 -12.07 -9.50 -10.86
N ASN A 131 -10.90 -9.11 -11.35
CA ASN A 131 -10.68 -8.77 -12.76
C ASN A 131 -11.03 -9.93 -13.70
N ARG A 132 -10.76 -11.18 -13.29
CA ARG A 132 -11.05 -12.38 -14.07
C ARG A 132 -12.50 -12.85 -13.95
N THR A 133 -13.10 -12.72 -12.77
CA THR A 133 -14.37 -13.37 -12.45
C THR A 133 -15.56 -12.41 -12.42
N PHE A 134 -15.33 -11.09 -12.44
CA PHE A 134 -16.40 -10.12 -12.44
C PHE A 134 -17.10 -10.06 -13.79
N HIS A 135 -18.35 -10.48 -13.79
CA HIS A 135 -19.27 -10.40 -14.92
C HIS A 135 -20.51 -9.62 -14.52
N ALA A 136 -20.95 -8.73 -15.41
CA ALA A 136 -22.18 -7.99 -15.27
C ALA A 136 -22.92 -8.04 -16.61
N PHE A 137 -24.18 -8.47 -16.59
CA PHE A 137 -24.99 -8.59 -17.79
C PHE A 137 -26.49 -8.53 -17.48
N GLN A 138 -27.27 -8.04 -18.43
CA GLN A 138 -28.73 -8.13 -18.41
C GLN A 138 -29.16 -9.39 -19.15
N SER A 139 -30.04 -10.18 -18.57
CA SER A 139 -30.56 -11.39 -19.21
C SER A 139 -31.87 -11.07 -19.94
N GLY A 140 -31.82 -11.03 -21.26
CA GLY A 140 -32.98 -10.75 -22.11
C GLY A 140 -33.60 -9.40 -21.81
N TYR A 141 -34.95 -9.34 -21.88
CA TYR A 141 -35.72 -8.13 -21.57
C TYR A 141 -36.08 -8.01 -20.07
N SER A 142 -35.29 -8.60 -19.19
CA SER A 142 -35.54 -8.50 -17.75
C SER A 142 -35.09 -7.12 -17.22
N ASN A 143 -35.85 -6.56 -16.30
CA ASN A 143 -35.44 -5.35 -15.57
C ASN A 143 -34.40 -5.65 -14.49
N SER A 144 -33.54 -6.66 -14.71
CA SER A 144 -32.55 -7.09 -13.73
C SER A 144 -31.16 -7.16 -14.35
N LEU A 145 -30.18 -6.61 -13.64
CA LEU A 145 -28.76 -6.77 -13.92
C LEU A 145 -28.21 -7.88 -13.05
N TYR A 146 -27.66 -8.90 -13.66
CA TYR A 146 -26.97 -9.99 -13.00
C TYR A 146 -25.49 -9.66 -12.87
N ILE A 147 -24.97 -9.83 -11.65
CA ILE A 147 -23.57 -9.62 -11.31
C ILE A 147 -23.06 -10.91 -10.72
N GLN A 148 -21.93 -11.38 -11.25
CA GLN A 148 -21.25 -12.59 -10.78
C GLN A 148 -19.78 -12.28 -10.59
N PHE A 149 -19.20 -12.73 -9.46
CA PHE A 149 -17.77 -12.64 -9.17
C PHE A 149 -17.36 -13.65 -8.09
N GLU A 150 -16.07 -13.87 -7.94
CA GLU A 150 -15.51 -14.65 -6.84
C GLU A 150 -14.76 -13.73 -5.89
N ALA A 151 -14.98 -13.94 -4.60
CA ALA A 151 -14.33 -13.19 -3.51
C ALA A 151 -13.44 -14.12 -2.67
N ALA A 152 -12.23 -13.67 -2.36
CA ALA A 152 -11.31 -14.45 -1.54
C ALA A 152 -11.73 -14.53 -0.07
N GLN A 153 -12.56 -13.60 0.39
CA GLN A 153 -13.07 -13.53 1.76
C GLN A 153 -14.49 -12.96 1.81
N SER A 154 -15.21 -13.21 2.92
CA SER A 154 -16.50 -12.58 3.19
C SER A 154 -16.32 -11.13 3.62
N SER A 155 -17.28 -10.25 3.25
CA SER A 155 -17.28 -8.85 3.65
C SER A 155 -18.67 -8.24 3.61
N ASN A 156 -18.92 -7.33 4.55
CA ASN A 156 -20.09 -6.43 4.53
C ASN A 156 -19.73 -5.05 3.96
N ASN A 157 -18.48 -4.84 3.55
CA ASN A 157 -17.98 -3.59 2.97
C ASN A 157 -17.80 -3.72 1.45
N ALA A 158 -18.89 -4.10 0.78
CA ALA A 158 -18.94 -4.14 -0.68
C ALA A 158 -20.12 -3.30 -1.19
N ARG A 159 -19.96 -2.75 -2.38
CA ARG A 159 -21.02 -2.00 -3.05
C ARG A 159 -20.95 -2.10 -4.55
N ILE A 160 -22.12 -2.07 -5.17
CA ILE A 160 -22.27 -1.87 -6.61
C ILE A 160 -22.68 -0.43 -6.87
N GLN A 161 -22.11 0.11 -7.95
CA GLN A 161 -22.47 1.40 -8.49
C GLN A 161 -22.70 1.28 -10.01
N ILE A 162 -23.80 1.84 -10.51
CA ILE A 162 -24.07 1.92 -11.94
C ILE A 162 -24.02 3.39 -12.34
N ILE A 163 -23.22 3.72 -13.34
CA ILE A 163 -23.09 5.08 -13.86
C ILE A 163 -23.35 5.13 -15.37
N GLY A 164 -23.91 6.22 -15.83
CA GLY A 164 -24.04 6.55 -17.25
C GLY A 164 -22.68 6.95 -17.86
N LEU A 165 -22.58 7.00 -19.18
CA LEU A 165 -21.39 7.50 -19.87
C LEU A 165 -21.11 8.99 -19.63
N ASP A 166 -22.13 9.74 -19.20
CA ASP A 166 -22.04 11.14 -18.76
C ASP A 166 -21.49 11.29 -17.31
N GLY A 167 -21.15 10.16 -16.65
CA GLY A 167 -20.69 10.13 -15.27
C GLY A 167 -21.76 10.22 -14.21
N LYS A 168 -23.07 10.32 -14.61
CA LYS A 168 -24.18 10.39 -13.67
C LYS A 168 -24.39 9.05 -12.99
N GLU A 169 -24.42 9.05 -11.65
CA GLU A 169 -24.83 7.88 -10.87
C GLU A 169 -26.31 7.58 -11.07
N ILE A 170 -26.59 6.34 -11.42
CA ILE A 170 -27.93 5.81 -11.65
C ILE A 170 -28.41 5.04 -10.43
N LEU A 171 -27.53 4.19 -9.88
CA LEU A 171 -27.83 3.34 -8.75
C LEU A 171 -26.55 3.09 -7.95
N GLN A 172 -26.70 3.07 -6.62
CA GLN A 172 -25.70 2.55 -5.70
C GLN A 172 -26.38 1.64 -4.68
N GLN A 173 -25.81 0.46 -4.46
CA GLN A 173 -26.33 -0.53 -3.52
C GLN A 173 -25.19 -1.21 -2.77
N ASN A 174 -25.31 -1.33 -1.44
CA ASN A 174 -24.41 -2.12 -0.63
C ASN A 174 -24.68 -3.61 -0.80
N LEU A 175 -23.64 -4.42 -0.73
CA LEU A 175 -23.71 -5.87 -0.86
C LEU A 175 -23.10 -6.54 0.37
N THR A 176 -23.71 -7.67 0.75
CA THR A 176 -23.04 -8.66 1.59
C THR A 176 -22.36 -9.67 0.65
N VAL A 177 -21.09 -9.92 0.86
CA VAL A 177 -20.28 -10.80 0.04
C VAL A 177 -19.79 -11.97 0.87
N GLU A 178 -19.97 -13.18 0.36
CA GLU A 178 -19.45 -14.40 0.97
C GLU A 178 -18.15 -14.82 0.29
N GLN A 179 -17.30 -15.55 0.99
CA GLN A 179 -16.11 -16.15 0.38
C GLN A 179 -16.53 -17.13 -0.73
N GLY A 180 -15.85 -17.06 -1.88
CA GLY A 180 -16.14 -17.87 -3.06
C GLY A 180 -17.06 -17.17 -4.05
N LYS A 181 -17.90 -17.93 -4.72
CA LYS A 181 -18.77 -17.44 -5.80
C LYS A 181 -19.96 -16.63 -5.27
N ASN A 182 -20.08 -15.40 -5.74
CA ASN A 182 -21.21 -14.52 -5.47
C ASN A 182 -22.02 -14.28 -6.74
N VAL A 183 -23.35 -14.32 -6.62
CA VAL A 183 -24.30 -13.94 -7.66
C VAL A 183 -25.29 -12.99 -7.07
N GLN A 184 -25.39 -11.79 -7.64
CA GLN A 184 -26.30 -10.73 -7.20
C GLN A 184 -27.26 -10.37 -8.34
N ASN A 185 -28.49 -10.10 -7.98
CA ASN A 185 -29.52 -9.62 -8.89
C ASN A 185 -29.91 -8.21 -8.49
N ILE A 186 -29.58 -7.24 -9.35
CA ILE A 186 -29.88 -5.82 -9.13
C ILE A 186 -31.12 -5.44 -9.91
N ASP A 187 -32.15 -5.01 -9.19
CA ASP A 187 -33.40 -4.57 -9.79
C ASP A 187 -33.22 -3.19 -10.46
N LEU A 188 -33.51 -3.14 -11.75
CA LEU A 188 -33.40 -1.96 -12.58
C LEU A 188 -34.77 -1.21 -12.75
N ASN A 189 -35.80 -1.51 -11.99
CA ASN A 189 -37.16 -0.96 -12.15
C ASN A 189 -37.25 0.58 -12.05
N LYS A 190 -36.20 1.25 -11.59
CA LYS A 190 -36.11 2.72 -11.54
C LYS A 190 -35.02 3.27 -12.45
N THR A 191 -34.51 2.45 -13.36
CA THR A 191 -33.34 2.79 -14.15
C THR A 191 -33.65 3.30 -15.53
N PRO A 192 -32.69 3.90 -16.17
CA PRO A 192 -32.84 4.68 -17.37
C PRO A 192 -33.08 3.82 -18.60
N SER A 193 -33.37 4.52 -19.67
CA SER A 193 -33.54 4.05 -21.04
C SER A 193 -32.40 3.12 -21.50
N THR A 194 -32.70 2.27 -22.48
CA THR A 194 -31.75 1.52 -23.31
C THR A 194 -30.46 2.32 -23.56
N GLY A 195 -29.33 1.74 -23.25
CA GLY A 195 -28.05 2.43 -23.37
C GLY A 195 -26.86 1.67 -22.84
N ILE A 196 -25.71 2.33 -22.85
CA ILE A 196 -24.45 1.77 -22.33
C ILE A 196 -24.16 2.39 -20.98
N TYR A 197 -23.84 1.53 -20.03
CA TYR A 197 -23.57 1.87 -18.64
C TYR A 197 -22.26 1.24 -18.17
N ILE A 198 -21.67 1.82 -17.13
CA ILE A 198 -20.53 1.25 -16.44
C ILE A 198 -21.00 0.74 -15.08
N VAL A 199 -20.73 -0.52 -14.82
CA VAL A 199 -21.02 -1.19 -13.55
C VAL A 199 -19.71 -1.33 -12.79
N ASN A 200 -19.65 -0.72 -11.64
CA ASN A 200 -18.49 -0.72 -10.74
C ASN A 200 -18.80 -1.62 -9.53
N LEU A 201 -17.90 -2.55 -9.23
CA LEU A 201 -17.90 -3.28 -7.97
C LEU A 201 -16.73 -2.78 -7.12
N PHE A 202 -17.04 -2.29 -5.94
CA PHE A 202 -16.09 -1.98 -4.89
C PHE A 202 -16.17 -3.08 -3.85
N PHE A 203 -15.06 -3.68 -3.52
CA PHE A 203 -14.96 -4.77 -2.56
C PHE A 203 -13.67 -4.61 -1.76
N GLU A 204 -13.83 -4.29 -0.47
CA GLU A 204 -12.72 -3.90 0.39
C GLU A 204 -11.88 -2.78 -0.26
N ASN A 205 -10.58 -3.02 -0.45
CA ASN A 205 -9.66 -2.11 -1.11
C ASN A 205 -9.54 -2.36 -2.63
N SER A 206 -10.39 -3.25 -3.19
CA SER A 206 -10.37 -3.64 -4.60
C SER A 206 -11.51 -3.00 -5.36
N PHE A 207 -11.31 -2.81 -6.65
CA PHE A 207 -12.26 -2.16 -7.53
C PHE A 207 -12.20 -2.75 -8.93
N VAL A 208 -13.35 -3.04 -9.53
CA VAL A 208 -13.44 -3.51 -10.90
C VAL A 208 -14.63 -2.88 -11.61
N SER A 209 -14.46 -2.61 -12.91
CA SER A 209 -15.48 -2.01 -13.78
C SER A 209 -15.79 -2.91 -14.97
N LYS A 210 -17.05 -2.94 -15.36
CA LYS A 210 -17.50 -3.55 -16.63
C LYS A 210 -18.48 -2.64 -17.34
N LYS A 211 -18.31 -2.57 -18.65
CA LYS A 211 -19.26 -1.92 -19.56
C LYS A 211 -20.39 -2.88 -19.88
N VAL A 212 -21.64 -2.43 -19.71
CA VAL A 212 -22.86 -3.23 -19.92
C VAL A 212 -23.82 -2.46 -20.81
N SER A 213 -24.49 -3.19 -21.73
CA SER A 213 -25.62 -2.65 -22.50
C SER A 213 -26.91 -3.05 -21.79
N LEU A 214 -27.73 -2.08 -21.44
CA LEU A 214 -29.09 -2.28 -20.94
C LEU A 214 -30.08 -2.05 -22.06
N GLN A 215 -31.13 -2.87 -22.12
CA GLN A 215 -32.18 -2.83 -23.16
C GLN A 215 -33.55 -2.62 -22.56
#